data_c379b4292e68b8d8e9fbf0b0891c1120
#
_entry.id   c379b4292e68b8d8e9fbf0b0891c1120
#
_cell.length_a   1.000
_cell.length_b   1.000
_cell.length_c   1.000
_cell.angle_alpha   90.00
_cell.angle_beta   90.00
_cell.angle_gamma   90.00
#
_symmetry.space_group_name_H-M   'P 1'
#
loop_
_entity.id
_entity.type
_entity.pdbx_description
1 polymer ?
#
loop_
_entity_poly.entity_id
_entity_poly.type
_entity_poly.pdbx_seq_one_letter_code
_entity_poly.pdbx_strand_id
1 'polypeptide(L)'
;ADPKILESYDQERRPHAKAMVRLAVMAGKIIMPRNFVAAALTHGTVSLLQHIPYLKNLLQELEIKPKNRFRKGLFTPRVRASKVDRGNHLPQTWLTHRDGQKLRSDDLMKGQFQLIGIGHDPAEYLSKDALQKWRAFGGEVLQLCHKSQQLNRIDHEHCWEDELGTIVPNFAPIG
;
A
#
# COMPACT_ATOMS: atom_id res chain seq x y z
N ALA A 1 17.69 9.30 17.39
CA ALA A 1 16.28 8.96 17.11
C ALA A 1 15.56 8.67 18.41
N ASP A 2 14.32 9.14 18.57
CA ASP A 2 13.54 8.86 19.78
C ASP A 2 13.30 7.34 19.89
N PRO A 3 13.55 6.72 21.07
CA PRO A 3 13.29 5.28 21.28
C PRO A 3 11.88 4.85 20.93
N LYS A 4 10.90 5.73 21.06
CA LYS A 4 9.49 5.49 20.68
C LYS A 4 9.30 5.21 19.19
N ILE A 5 10.15 5.79 18.33
CA ILE A 5 10.11 5.54 16.87
C ILE A 5 10.58 4.12 16.57
N LEU A 6 11.63 3.66 17.26
CA LEU A 6 12.12 2.29 17.10
C LEU A 6 11.12 1.26 17.63
N GLU A 7 10.43 1.58 18.71
CA GLU A 7 9.39 0.72 19.26
C GLU A 7 8.19 0.62 18.32
N SER A 8 7.75 1.73 17.71
CA SER A 8 6.67 1.71 16.71
C SER A 8 7.07 0.89 15.48
N TYR A 9 8.30 1.02 14.99
CA TYR A 9 8.82 0.22 13.90
C TYR A 9 8.78 -1.29 14.20
N ASP A 10 9.18 -1.69 15.40
CA ASP A 10 9.12 -3.09 15.81
C ASP A 10 7.68 -3.62 15.86
N GLN A 11 6.75 -2.83 16.41
CA GLN A 11 5.33 -3.18 16.45
C GLN A 11 4.70 -3.33 15.06
N GLU A 12 5.13 -2.52 14.10
CA GLU A 12 4.64 -2.56 12.72
C GLU A 12 5.24 -3.72 11.93
N ARG A 13 6.54 -3.90 12.00
CA ARG A 13 7.29 -4.82 11.12
C ARG A 13 7.35 -6.24 11.63
N ARG A 14 7.48 -6.46 12.95
CA ARG A 14 7.63 -7.79 13.54
C ARG A 14 6.48 -8.75 13.18
N PRO A 15 5.19 -8.37 13.23
CA PRO A 15 4.12 -9.29 12.85
C PRO A 15 4.21 -9.75 11.40
N HIS A 16 4.56 -8.84 10.48
CA HIS A 16 4.72 -9.17 9.06
C HIS A 16 5.93 -10.07 8.83
N ALA A 17 7.09 -9.73 9.39
CA ALA A 17 8.31 -10.56 9.29
C ALA A 17 8.05 -11.97 9.84
N LYS A 18 7.39 -12.08 11.00
CA LYS A 18 7.01 -13.37 11.59
C LYS A 18 6.08 -14.19 10.69
N ALA A 19 5.12 -13.53 10.02
CA ALA A 19 4.24 -14.20 9.06
C ALA A 19 5.01 -14.72 7.83
N MET A 20 5.95 -13.94 7.30
CA MET A 20 6.81 -14.35 6.18
C MET A 20 7.72 -15.52 6.55
N VAL A 21 8.35 -15.49 7.72
CA VAL A 21 9.18 -16.60 8.22
C VAL A 21 8.33 -17.87 8.39
N ARG A 22 7.14 -17.77 8.97
CA ARG A 22 6.22 -18.93 9.11
C ARG A 22 5.83 -19.49 7.75
N LEU A 23 5.54 -18.64 6.76
CA LEU A 23 5.24 -19.09 5.40
C LEU A 23 6.43 -19.83 4.80
N ALA A 24 7.65 -19.28 4.90
CA ALA A 24 8.85 -19.90 4.39
C ALA A 24 9.12 -21.28 5.05
N VAL A 25 8.94 -21.38 6.36
CA VAL A 25 9.09 -22.65 7.09
C VAL A 25 8.03 -23.66 6.65
N MET A 26 6.79 -23.22 6.44
CA MET A 26 5.71 -24.08 5.94
C MET A 26 6.01 -24.59 4.53
N ALA A 27 6.40 -23.69 3.64
CA ALA A 27 6.79 -24.05 2.27
C ALA A 27 7.98 -25.03 2.27
N GLY A 28 8.98 -24.79 3.11
CA GLY A 28 10.13 -25.69 3.27
C GLY A 28 9.71 -27.10 3.70
N LYS A 29 8.77 -27.23 4.62
CA LYS A 29 8.25 -28.55 5.06
C LYS A 29 7.50 -29.28 3.94
N ILE A 30 6.84 -28.54 3.05
CA ILE A 30 6.11 -29.12 1.90
C ILE A 30 7.10 -29.58 0.82
N ILE A 31 8.12 -28.73 0.51
CA ILE A 31 9.08 -28.98 -0.57
C ILE A 31 10.12 -30.02 -0.14
N MET A 32 10.57 -29.99 1.13
CA MET A 32 11.62 -30.86 1.66
C MET A 32 11.10 -31.66 2.88
N PRO A 33 10.25 -32.65 2.68
CA PRO A 33 9.77 -33.49 3.76
C PRO A 33 10.91 -34.30 4.39
N ARG A 34 10.87 -34.50 5.70
CA ARG A 34 11.97 -35.09 6.49
C ARG A 34 12.19 -36.57 6.26
N ASN A 35 11.16 -37.29 5.83
CA ASN A 35 11.22 -38.73 5.61
C ASN A 35 10.24 -39.17 4.50
N PHE A 36 10.39 -40.38 4.02
CA PHE A 36 9.59 -40.94 2.92
C PHE A 36 8.07 -40.93 3.22
N VAL A 37 7.67 -41.23 4.43
CA VAL A 37 6.25 -41.25 4.83
C VAL A 37 5.66 -39.84 4.80
N ALA A 38 6.39 -38.84 5.32
CA ALA A 38 5.98 -37.47 5.24
C ALA A 38 5.94 -36.99 3.78
N ALA A 39 6.87 -37.43 2.94
CA ALA A 39 6.87 -37.12 1.50
C ALA A 39 5.62 -37.67 0.81
N ALA A 40 5.32 -38.93 1.03
CA ALA A 40 4.16 -39.59 0.43
C ALA A 40 2.84 -38.92 0.85
N LEU A 41 2.70 -38.59 2.15
CA LEU A 41 1.52 -37.89 2.66
C LEU A 41 1.43 -36.45 2.10
N THR A 42 2.53 -35.71 2.05
CA THR A 42 2.52 -34.35 1.54
C THR A 42 2.22 -34.28 0.05
N HIS A 43 2.88 -35.14 -0.74
CA HIS A 43 2.65 -35.21 -2.19
C HIS A 43 1.26 -35.76 -2.52
N GLY A 44 0.79 -36.76 -1.78
CA GLY A 44 -0.56 -37.27 -1.92
C GLY A 44 -1.64 -36.25 -1.62
N THR A 45 -1.49 -35.52 -0.54
CA THR A 45 -2.43 -34.41 -0.21
C THR A 45 -2.39 -33.28 -1.22
N VAL A 46 -1.21 -32.84 -1.65
CA VAL A 46 -1.08 -31.79 -2.69
C VAL A 46 -1.71 -32.24 -4.00
N SER A 47 -1.47 -33.50 -4.42
CA SER A 47 -2.07 -34.08 -5.62
C SER A 47 -3.60 -34.15 -5.51
N LEU A 48 -4.14 -34.51 -4.36
CA LEU A 48 -5.58 -34.52 -4.14
C LEU A 48 -6.19 -33.11 -4.17
N LEU A 49 -5.50 -32.14 -3.54
CA LEU A 49 -5.95 -30.76 -3.49
C LEU A 49 -5.95 -30.04 -4.86
N GLN A 50 -5.08 -30.46 -5.79
CA GLN A 50 -5.06 -29.94 -7.17
C GLN A 50 -6.34 -30.25 -7.96
N HIS A 51 -7.12 -31.24 -7.55
CA HIS A 51 -8.40 -31.56 -8.17
C HIS A 51 -9.54 -30.64 -7.73
N ILE A 52 -9.32 -29.81 -6.69
CA ILE A 52 -10.28 -28.83 -6.23
C ILE A 52 -9.97 -27.49 -6.91
N PRO A 53 -10.84 -26.96 -7.83
CA PRO A 53 -10.52 -25.77 -8.64
C PRO A 53 -10.15 -24.54 -7.82
N TYR A 54 -10.81 -24.35 -6.67
CA TYR A 54 -10.54 -23.25 -5.76
C TYR A 54 -9.11 -23.30 -5.17
N LEU A 55 -8.67 -24.48 -4.75
CA LEU A 55 -7.33 -24.66 -4.17
C LEU A 55 -6.22 -24.61 -5.22
N LYS A 56 -6.51 -25.06 -6.44
CA LYS A 56 -5.61 -24.94 -7.58
C LYS A 56 -5.32 -23.46 -7.88
N ASN A 57 -6.34 -22.63 -7.95
CA ASN A 57 -6.19 -21.19 -8.19
C ASN A 57 -5.43 -20.51 -7.04
N LEU A 58 -5.73 -20.84 -5.78
CA LEU A 58 -5.03 -20.34 -4.60
C LEU A 58 -3.52 -20.64 -4.63
N LEU A 59 -3.16 -21.86 -5.08
CA LEU A 59 -1.77 -22.30 -5.23
C LEU A 59 -1.07 -21.62 -6.43
N GLN A 60 -1.79 -21.45 -7.55
CA GLN A 60 -1.25 -20.83 -8.77
C GLN A 60 -1.06 -19.32 -8.65
N GLU A 61 -1.98 -18.63 -8.01
CA GLU A 61 -1.93 -17.18 -7.85
C GLU A 61 -1.00 -16.73 -6.72
N LEU A 62 -0.34 -17.65 -6.00
CA LEU A 62 0.52 -17.34 -4.85
C LEU A 62 -0.13 -16.38 -3.83
N GLU A 63 -1.45 -16.38 -3.74
CA GLU A 63 -2.19 -15.59 -2.73
C GLU A 63 -1.88 -16.01 -1.29
N ILE A 64 -1.04 -17.04 -1.11
CA ILE A 64 -0.50 -17.49 0.17
C ILE A 64 0.40 -16.43 0.81
N LYS A 65 0.91 -15.47 0.01
CA LYS A 65 1.78 -14.41 0.53
C LYS A 65 0.99 -13.50 1.47
N PRO A 66 1.44 -13.32 2.72
CA PRO A 66 0.81 -12.39 3.65
C PRO A 66 0.72 -11.00 3.03
N LYS A 67 -0.48 -10.42 3.00
CA LYS A 67 -0.68 -9.05 2.53
C LYS A 67 0.21 -8.12 3.34
N ASN A 68 0.95 -7.24 2.65
CA ASN A 68 1.82 -6.26 3.29
C ASN A 68 0.97 -5.12 3.88
N ARG A 69 0.36 -5.42 5.02
CA ARG A 69 -0.52 -4.51 5.74
C ARG A 69 -0.07 -4.41 7.19
N PHE A 70 0.17 -3.19 7.65
CA PHE A 70 0.47 -2.91 9.03
C PHE A 70 -0.83 -2.78 9.83
N ARG A 71 -0.99 -3.62 10.86
CA ARG A 71 -2.20 -3.62 11.70
C ARG A 71 -2.08 -2.72 12.91
N LYS A 72 -0.85 -2.44 13.34
CA LYS A 72 -0.50 -1.60 14.49
C LYS A 72 0.55 -0.61 14.04
N GLY A 73 0.62 0.54 14.69
CA GLY A 73 1.58 1.59 14.39
C GLY A 73 1.01 2.98 14.69
N LEU A 74 1.68 4.01 14.20
CA LEU A 74 1.28 5.41 14.35
C LEU A 74 0.14 5.77 13.39
N PHE A 75 -1.05 5.23 13.66
CA PHE A 75 -2.23 5.47 12.84
C PHE A 75 -3.23 6.37 13.54
N THR A 76 -3.82 7.30 12.77
CA THR A 76 -4.99 8.06 13.22
C THR A 76 -6.23 7.16 13.34
N PRO A 77 -7.27 7.59 14.10
CA PRO A 77 -8.54 6.89 14.11
C PRO A 77 -9.10 6.68 12.71
N ARG A 78 -9.83 5.58 12.48
CA ARG A 78 -10.38 5.23 11.17
C ARG A 78 -11.44 6.25 10.75
N VAL A 79 -11.28 6.83 9.56
CA VAL A 79 -12.32 7.60 8.87
C VAL A 79 -13.06 6.64 7.93
N ARG A 80 -14.39 6.60 8.03
CA ARG A 80 -15.24 5.61 7.37
C ARG A 80 -15.29 5.69 5.82
N ALA A 81 -14.80 6.76 5.22
CA ALA A 81 -15.08 7.10 3.83
C ALA A 81 -14.09 6.53 2.79
N SER A 82 -13.06 5.79 3.18
CA SER A 82 -12.04 5.31 2.24
C SER A 82 -12.05 3.80 2.08
N LYS A 83 -11.95 3.33 0.83
CA LYS A 83 -11.71 1.91 0.51
C LYS A 83 -10.29 1.48 0.87
N VAL A 84 -9.35 2.42 0.96
CA VAL A 84 -7.98 2.15 1.40
C VAL A 84 -7.95 2.15 2.92
N ASP A 85 -7.76 0.97 3.47
CA ASP A 85 -7.57 0.82 4.91
C ASP A 85 -6.19 1.34 5.31
N ARG A 86 -6.13 1.98 6.49
CA ARG A 86 -4.86 2.38 7.10
C ARG A 86 -3.90 1.21 7.22
N GLY A 87 -2.62 1.48 7.03
CA GLY A 87 -1.55 0.49 7.06
C GLY A 87 -1.38 -0.31 5.79
N ASN A 88 -2.17 -0.05 4.75
CA ASN A 88 -1.94 -0.59 3.42
C ASN A 88 -0.87 0.23 2.68
N HIS A 89 -0.23 -0.40 1.71
CA HIS A 89 0.61 0.30 0.75
C HIS A 89 -0.25 1.19 -0.14
N LEU A 90 0.30 2.36 -0.46
CA LEU A 90 -0.20 3.14 -1.58
C LEU A 90 0.18 2.39 -2.87
N PRO A 91 -0.76 2.14 -3.79
CA PRO A 91 -0.43 1.52 -5.07
C PRO A 91 0.53 2.37 -5.87
N GLN A 92 1.52 1.76 -6.50
CA GLN A 92 2.39 2.45 -7.46
C GLN A 92 1.63 2.67 -8.75
N THR A 93 1.66 3.91 -9.26
CA THR A 93 1.01 4.32 -10.51
C THR A 93 1.84 5.35 -11.25
N TRP A 94 1.50 5.58 -12.53
CA TRP A 94 2.01 6.69 -13.28
C TRP A 94 1.16 7.92 -13.01
N LEU A 95 1.84 9.02 -12.68
CA LEU A 95 1.26 10.32 -12.46
C LEU A 95 1.73 11.26 -13.57
N THR A 96 0.81 12.03 -14.15
CA THR A 96 1.07 12.98 -15.21
C THR A 96 0.83 14.39 -14.68
N HIS A 97 1.84 15.21 -14.77
CA HIS A 97 1.73 16.62 -14.42
C HIS A 97 1.15 17.43 -15.59
N ARG A 98 0.62 18.60 -15.30
CA ARG A 98 0.00 19.52 -16.28
C ARG A 98 0.91 19.88 -17.46
N ASP A 99 2.24 19.97 -17.26
CA ASP A 99 3.23 20.25 -18.31
C ASP A 99 3.58 19.05 -19.17
N GLY A 100 2.94 17.90 -18.94
CA GLY A 100 3.18 16.64 -19.62
C GLY A 100 4.29 15.78 -19.00
N GLN A 101 4.90 16.21 -17.90
CA GLN A 101 5.87 15.40 -17.18
C GLN A 101 5.17 14.15 -16.62
N LYS A 102 5.80 12.99 -16.78
CA LYS A 102 5.33 11.71 -16.23
C LYS A 102 6.32 11.15 -15.25
N LEU A 103 5.86 10.84 -14.05
CA LEU A 103 6.64 10.20 -12.99
C LEU A 103 5.86 9.06 -12.36
N ARG A 104 6.56 8.10 -11.78
CA ARG A 104 5.94 7.13 -10.89
C ARG A 104 5.62 7.80 -9.56
N SER A 105 4.54 7.39 -8.92
CA SER A 105 4.15 7.91 -7.60
C SER A 105 5.29 7.84 -6.57
N ASP A 106 6.07 6.74 -6.58
CA ASP A 106 7.18 6.57 -5.65
C ASP A 106 8.34 7.54 -5.93
N ASP A 107 8.63 7.82 -7.21
CA ASP A 107 9.67 8.75 -7.62
C ASP A 107 9.29 10.20 -7.30
N LEU A 108 8.00 10.52 -7.41
CA LEU A 108 7.47 11.83 -7.04
C LEU A 108 7.52 12.05 -5.52
N MET A 109 7.10 11.06 -4.75
CA MET A 109 7.00 11.15 -3.29
C MET A 109 8.34 11.04 -2.57
N LYS A 110 9.38 10.49 -3.20
CA LYS A 110 10.78 10.39 -2.72
C LYS A 110 10.94 9.89 -1.28
N GLY A 111 10.00 9.08 -0.77
CA GLY A 111 10.03 8.59 0.60
C GLY A 111 9.76 9.64 1.68
N GLN A 112 9.27 10.82 1.31
CA GLN A 112 8.86 11.88 2.23
C GLN A 112 7.43 11.65 2.74
N PHE A 113 7.08 12.33 3.83
CA PHE A 113 5.68 12.39 4.27
C PHE A 113 4.85 13.20 3.28
N GLN A 114 3.74 12.64 2.82
CA GLN A 114 2.88 13.29 1.84
C GLN A 114 1.50 13.58 2.44
N LEU A 115 1.06 14.82 2.29
CA LEU A 115 -0.33 15.18 2.52
C LEU A 115 -1.04 15.20 1.16
N ILE A 116 -1.85 14.17 0.92
CA ILE A 116 -2.47 13.96 -0.39
C ILE A 116 -3.91 14.43 -0.37
N GLY A 117 -4.24 15.37 -1.23
CA GLY A 117 -5.61 15.80 -1.52
C GLY A 117 -6.11 15.16 -2.81
N ILE A 118 -7.37 14.71 -2.80
CA ILE A 118 -8.03 14.14 -3.97
C ILE A 118 -9.01 15.18 -4.53
N GLY A 119 -8.70 15.69 -5.73
CA GLY A 119 -9.52 16.70 -6.40
C GLY A 119 -9.35 18.13 -5.89
N HIS A 120 -8.63 18.34 -4.79
CA HIS A 120 -8.36 19.65 -4.21
C HIS A 120 -6.96 19.74 -3.61
N ASP A 121 -6.43 20.94 -3.52
CA ASP A 121 -5.16 21.17 -2.85
C ASP A 121 -5.36 21.06 -1.33
N PRO A 122 -4.71 20.11 -0.65
CA PRO A 122 -4.87 19.98 0.79
C PRO A 122 -4.25 21.14 1.56
N ALA A 123 -3.37 21.93 0.96
CA ALA A 123 -2.81 23.13 1.59
C ALA A 123 -3.85 24.22 1.88
N GLU A 124 -4.93 24.29 1.08
CA GLU A 124 -6.02 25.25 1.27
C GLU A 124 -6.81 25.01 2.56
N TYR A 125 -6.80 23.77 3.06
CA TYR A 125 -7.52 23.36 4.27
C TYR A 125 -6.67 23.43 5.54
N LEU A 126 -5.40 23.79 5.41
CA LEU A 126 -4.50 23.98 6.54
C LEU A 126 -4.35 25.44 6.91
N SER A 127 -4.25 25.73 8.20
CA SER A 127 -3.78 27.05 8.64
C SER A 127 -2.32 27.26 8.21
N LYS A 128 -1.91 28.52 8.01
CA LYS A 128 -0.53 28.86 7.65
C LYS A 128 0.49 28.26 8.63
N ASP A 129 0.18 28.29 9.93
CA ASP A 129 1.04 27.72 10.97
C ASP A 129 1.13 26.18 10.84
N ALA A 130 0.02 25.50 10.57
CA ALA A 130 0.00 24.06 10.38
C ALA A 130 0.79 23.64 9.13
N LEU A 131 0.64 24.36 8.03
CA LEU A 131 1.39 24.11 6.80
C LEU A 131 2.90 24.36 6.98
N GLN A 132 3.28 25.40 7.71
CA GLN A 132 4.67 25.69 8.03
C GLN A 132 5.28 24.57 8.90
N LYS A 133 4.57 24.10 9.92
CA LYS A 133 5.00 22.97 10.76
C LYS A 133 5.13 21.69 9.95
N TRP A 134 4.20 21.43 9.04
CA TRP A 134 4.24 20.28 8.14
C TRP A 134 5.50 20.28 7.26
N ARG A 135 5.79 21.40 6.62
CA ARG A 135 7.01 21.58 5.81
C ARG A 135 8.30 21.51 6.64
N ALA A 136 8.31 22.09 7.83
CA ALA A 136 9.46 22.00 8.75
C ALA A 136 9.74 20.56 9.21
N PHE A 137 8.72 19.72 9.27
CA PHE A 137 8.83 18.29 9.55
C PHE A 137 9.33 17.48 8.33
N GLY A 138 9.48 18.10 7.17
CA GLY A 138 9.86 17.42 5.92
C GLY A 138 8.68 16.83 5.17
N GLY A 139 7.48 17.32 5.43
CA GLY A 139 6.26 16.90 4.74
C GLY A 139 6.02 17.73 3.48
N GLU A 140 5.58 17.06 2.43
CA GLU A 140 5.19 17.66 1.16
C GLU A 140 3.66 17.62 0.98
N VAL A 141 3.18 18.39 0.03
CA VAL A 141 1.77 18.49 -0.33
C VAL A 141 1.61 18.01 -1.77
N LEU A 142 0.65 17.13 -2.00
CA LEU A 142 0.38 16.55 -3.31
C LEU A 142 -1.13 16.57 -3.60
N GLN A 143 -1.50 17.16 -4.73
CA GLN A 143 -2.87 17.07 -5.23
C GLN A 143 -2.96 16.01 -6.32
N LEU A 144 -3.87 15.06 -6.17
CA LEU A 144 -4.17 14.04 -7.16
C LEU A 144 -5.55 14.28 -7.78
N CYS A 145 -5.62 14.16 -9.09
CA CYS A 145 -6.84 14.34 -9.85
C CYS A 145 -7.17 13.06 -10.63
N HIS A 146 -8.44 12.82 -10.85
CA HIS A 146 -8.89 11.74 -11.71
C HIS A 146 -8.74 12.14 -13.18
N LYS A 147 -8.48 11.19 -14.07
CA LYS A 147 -8.33 11.37 -15.52
C LYS A 147 -9.51 12.12 -16.19
N SER A 148 -10.71 12.02 -15.62
CA SER A 148 -11.88 12.75 -16.12
C SER A 148 -11.96 14.22 -15.66
N GLN A 149 -11.18 14.60 -14.67
CA GLN A 149 -11.08 15.97 -14.20
C GLN A 149 -10.08 16.68 -15.12
N GLN A 150 -10.59 17.46 -16.06
CA GLN A 150 -9.74 18.21 -17.00
C GLN A 150 -8.75 19.08 -16.22
N LEU A 151 -7.46 18.78 -16.35
CA LEU A 151 -6.35 19.52 -15.72
C LEU A 151 -6.43 21.04 -15.98
N ASN A 152 -7.10 21.44 -17.06
CA ASN A 152 -7.28 22.84 -17.45
C ASN A 152 -8.19 23.67 -16.50
N ARG A 153 -8.91 23.04 -15.57
CA ARG A 153 -9.78 23.72 -14.60
C ARG A 153 -9.14 23.90 -13.22
N ILE A 154 -8.02 23.27 -12.98
CA ILE A 154 -7.37 23.26 -11.67
C ILE A 154 -6.06 24.05 -11.83
N ASP A 155 -6.07 25.26 -11.32
CA ASP A 155 -4.96 26.25 -11.44
C ASP A 155 -3.88 26.06 -10.38
N HIS A 156 -3.58 24.78 -10.04
CA HIS A 156 -2.63 24.47 -8.98
C HIS A 156 -1.35 23.83 -9.51
N GLU A 157 -0.24 24.43 -9.13
CA GLU A 157 1.13 24.03 -9.50
C GLU A 157 1.50 22.61 -9.07
N HIS A 158 0.76 22.04 -8.12
CA HIS A 158 1.04 20.72 -7.53
C HIS A 158 0.05 19.62 -7.94
N CYS A 159 -0.76 19.83 -8.99
CA CYS A 159 -1.77 18.88 -9.43
C CYS A 159 -1.15 17.79 -10.34
N TRP A 160 -1.36 16.54 -9.97
CA TRP A 160 -0.97 15.36 -10.74
C TRP A 160 -2.17 14.49 -11.07
N GLU A 161 -2.27 14.07 -12.31
CA GLU A 161 -3.32 13.18 -12.78
C GLU A 161 -2.93 11.73 -12.55
N ASP A 162 -3.81 10.95 -11.90
CA ASP A 162 -3.69 9.48 -11.80
C ASP A 162 -4.14 8.85 -13.12
N GLU A 163 -3.21 8.64 -14.03
CA GLU A 163 -3.45 8.22 -15.42
C GLU A 163 -4.20 6.88 -15.50
N LEU A 164 -3.88 5.95 -14.60
CA LEU A 164 -4.45 4.61 -14.57
C LEU A 164 -5.68 4.48 -13.65
N GLY A 165 -6.03 5.54 -12.92
CA GLY A 165 -7.10 5.47 -11.93
C GLY A 165 -6.82 4.47 -10.81
N THR A 166 -5.56 4.30 -10.42
CA THR A 166 -5.15 3.28 -9.45
C THR A 166 -5.25 3.78 -8.01
N ILE A 167 -4.99 5.07 -7.79
CA ILE A 167 -5.01 5.69 -6.46
C ILE A 167 -6.37 6.36 -6.20
N VAL A 168 -6.74 7.29 -7.05
CA VAL A 168 -7.89 8.18 -6.83
C VAL A 168 -9.20 7.43 -6.56
N PRO A 169 -9.62 6.41 -7.35
CA PRO A 169 -10.87 5.70 -7.10
C PRO A 169 -10.91 4.91 -5.78
N ASN A 170 -9.75 4.62 -5.22
CA ASN A 170 -9.65 3.89 -3.96
C ASN A 170 -9.80 4.80 -2.73
N PHE A 171 -9.55 6.10 -2.89
CA PHE A 171 -9.64 7.09 -1.81
C PHE A 171 -10.91 7.93 -1.88
N ALA A 172 -11.37 8.26 -3.09
CA ALA A 172 -12.59 9.03 -3.25
C ALA A 172 -13.83 8.14 -3.05
N PRO A 173 -14.84 8.56 -2.27
CA PRO A 173 -16.13 7.94 -2.33
C PRO A 173 -16.68 8.16 -3.75
N ILE A 174 -16.90 7.08 -4.45
CA ILE A 174 -17.66 7.11 -5.71
C ILE A 174 -19.10 7.37 -5.26
N GLY A 175 -19.53 8.65 -5.35
CA GLY A 175 -20.91 9.05 -5.19
C GLY A 175 -21.77 8.48 -6.32
#